data_30d5fdf049a9117f3f6752840f5a8882
#
_entry.id   30d5fdf049a9117f3f6752840f5a8882
#
_cell.length_a   1.000
_cell.length_b   1.000
_cell.length_c   1.000
_cell.angle_alpha   90.00
_cell.angle_beta   90.00
_cell.angle_gamma   90.00
#
_symmetry.space_group_name_H-M   'P 1'
#
loop_
_entity.id
_entity.type
_entity.pdbx_description
1 polymer ?
#
loop_
_entity_poly.entity_id
_entity_poly.type
_entity_poly.pdbx_seq_one_letter_code
_entity_poly.pdbx_strand_id
1 'polypeptide(L)'
;MFLGALVDAGVPFDFLAETASALNVGARLEMRKVSRGGIAGTKVDVITPEQHSAGAEHSHDGHPAHTHAPHRHLSSILKIINVSSLSESVKTRATRAFQLLGEAEAAIHSIPIEKVHFHEVGAVDTIVDIVCSAAGAEFLTIDRWLASPLNVGSGTVLCQHGTIPVPAPATLALLADAPVYAAGEPMERVTPTGAAILRMLDVAYLPLPTMRVKATGYGAGGRETPGQPNLLRILIGEEVGEESEQLASDQSAQSIAVIETVIDDSTPQILAYVSEQLLAAGAWDVYRASVQMKKGRTGVQVTVLCRPSLVPTLRDILFRETTTIGLRWRLENKFSLAREFTSIETQWGPVCIKIARWPNGEVANAAPEYEDCRRLAVQHSVPLKQIMQESMRIYAATGAVLPVEKEGSDG
;
A
#
# COMPACT_ATOMS: atom_id res chain seq x y z
N MET A 1 13.14 -17.40 -5.92
CA MET A 1 12.00 -17.28 -4.98
C MET A 1 10.86 -16.46 -5.57
N PHE A 2 11.12 -15.26 -6.10
CA PHE A 2 10.07 -14.41 -6.66
C PHE A 2 9.36 -15.07 -7.85
N LEU A 3 10.10 -15.65 -8.81
CA LEU A 3 9.52 -16.41 -9.93
C LEU A 3 8.62 -17.57 -9.45
N GLY A 4 9.06 -18.30 -8.44
CA GLY A 4 8.26 -19.38 -7.86
C GLY A 4 6.95 -18.86 -7.24
N ALA A 5 7.00 -17.70 -6.57
CA ALA A 5 5.81 -17.09 -5.99
C ALA A 5 4.86 -16.55 -7.08
N LEU A 6 5.38 -16.00 -8.19
CA LEU A 6 4.58 -15.57 -9.34
C LEU A 6 3.84 -16.76 -9.99
N VAL A 7 4.56 -17.86 -10.22
CA VAL A 7 3.95 -19.08 -10.79
C VAL A 7 2.89 -19.65 -9.84
N ASP A 8 3.19 -19.71 -8.55
CA ASP A 8 2.25 -20.21 -7.54
C ASP A 8 1.01 -19.32 -7.40
N ALA A 9 1.15 -18.04 -7.69
CA ALA A 9 0.07 -17.05 -7.70
C ALA A 9 -0.74 -16.99 -9.01
N GLY A 10 -0.37 -17.79 -10.04
CA GLY A 10 -1.16 -17.92 -11.25
C GLY A 10 -0.47 -17.51 -12.56
N VAL A 11 0.79 -17.06 -12.54
CA VAL A 11 1.55 -16.85 -13.79
C VAL A 11 1.87 -18.20 -14.41
N PRO A 12 1.50 -18.48 -15.67
CA PRO A 12 1.83 -19.74 -16.32
C PRO A 12 3.33 -19.96 -16.40
N PHE A 13 3.80 -21.14 -16.00
CA PHE A 13 5.23 -21.46 -16.05
C PHE A 13 5.78 -21.39 -17.50
N ASP A 14 5.02 -21.87 -18.46
CA ASP A 14 5.41 -21.85 -19.88
C ASP A 14 5.64 -20.43 -20.38
N PHE A 15 4.84 -19.46 -19.95
CA PHE A 15 5.04 -18.04 -20.27
C PHE A 15 6.39 -17.52 -19.78
N LEU A 16 6.80 -17.87 -18.56
CA LEU A 16 8.12 -17.50 -18.04
C LEU A 16 9.25 -18.26 -18.75
N ALA A 17 9.05 -19.53 -19.11
CA ALA A 17 10.01 -20.33 -19.87
C ALA A 17 10.24 -19.75 -21.29
N GLU A 18 9.17 -19.34 -21.98
CA GLU A 18 9.24 -18.63 -23.26
C GLU A 18 9.98 -17.30 -23.12
N THR A 19 9.68 -16.54 -22.05
CA THR A 19 10.37 -15.27 -21.73
C THR A 19 11.87 -15.48 -21.56
N ALA A 20 12.27 -16.49 -20.81
CA ALA A 20 13.68 -16.84 -20.61
C ALA A 20 14.35 -17.24 -21.93
N SER A 21 13.67 -18.02 -22.76
CA SER A 21 14.16 -18.46 -24.08
C SER A 21 14.34 -17.30 -25.04
N ALA A 22 13.47 -16.29 -24.99
CA ALA A 22 13.52 -15.09 -25.84
C ALA A 22 14.79 -14.22 -25.62
N LEU A 23 15.47 -14.37 -24.48
CA LEU A 23 16.74 -13.72 -24.20
C LEU A 23 17.92 -14.32 -24.97
N ASN A 24 17.78 -15.54 -25.47
CA ASN A 24 18.79 -16.27 -26.23
C ASN A 24 20.17 -16.34 -25.51
N VAL A 25 20.15 -16.55 -24.19
CA VAL A 25 21.35 -16.66 -23.33
C VAL A 25 21.69 -18.13 -22.99
N GLY A 26 20.97 -19.09 -23.57
CA GLY A 26 21.17 -20.53 -23.37
C GLY A 26 20.62 -21.03 -22.02
N ALA A 27 19.94 -20.21 -21.24
CA ALA A 27 19.31 -20.61 -19.99
C ALA A 27 17.92 -21.21 -20.21
N ARG A 28 17.52 -22.09 -19.29
CA ARG A 28 16.15 -22.60 -19.23
C ARG A 28 15.65 -22.56 -17.79
N LEU A 29 14.34 -22.55 -17.63
CA LEU A 29 13.70 -22.64 -16.31
C LEU A 29 13.31 -24.08 -16.02
N GLU A 30 13.45 -24.48 -14.76
CA GLU A 30 12.91 -25.72 -14.22
C GLU A 30 12.04 -25.41 -13.01
N MET A 31 10.86 -26.05 -12.95
CA MET A 31 9.91 -25.85 -11.86
C MET A 31 9.68 -27.16 -11.11
N ARG A 32 9.57 -27.06 -9.78
CA ARG A 32 9.11 -28.16 -8.92
C ARG A 32 8.35 -27.67 -7.71
N LYS A 33 7.42 -28.48 -7.23
CA LYS A 33 6.79 -28.27 -5.92
C LYS A 33 7.70 -28.82 -4.83
N VAL A 34 7.86 -28.03 -3.78
CA VAL A 34 8.70 -28.39 -2.62
C VAL A 34 7.97 -28.02 -1.33
N SER A 35 8.41 -28.61 -0.22
CA SER A 35 7.94 -28.21 1.11
C SER A 35 9.06 -27.49 1.87
N ARG A 36 8.70 -26.45 2.61
CA ARG A 36 9.59 -25.72 3.52
C ARG A 36 8.90 -25.55 4.86
N GLY A 37 9.41 -26.18 5.90
CA GLY A 37 8.79 -26.17 7.23
C GLY A 37 7.32 -26.66 7.22
N GLY A 38 7.00 -27.64 6.36
CA GLY A 38 5.64 -28.19 6.21
C GLY A 38 4.70 -27.36 5.29
N ILE A 39 5.14 -26.21 4.79
CA ILE A 39 4.35 -25.40 3.85
C ILE A 39 4.79 -25.73 2.42
N ALA A 40 3.83 -26.05 1.55
CA ALA A 40 4.07 -26.26 0.13
C ALA A 40 4.39 -24.93 -0.57
N GLY A 41 5.34 -24.96 -1.51
CA GLY A 41 5.68 -23.81 -2.33
C GLY A 41 6.23 -24.24 -3.69
N THR A 42 6.29 -23.31 -4.62
CA THR A 42 6.86 -23.53 -5.94
C THR A 42 8.31 -23.05 -5.96
N LYS A 43 9.22 -23.92 -6.38
CA LYS A 43 10.61 -23.55 -6.65
C LYS A 43 10.82 -23.48 -8.15
N VAL A 44 11.36 -22.36 -8.61
CA VAL A 44 11.82 -22.18 -9.99
C VAL A 44 13.32 -21.97 -9.94
N ASP A 45 14.05 -22.78 -10.68
CA ASP A 45 15.49 -22.72 -10.84
C ASP A 45 15.83 -22.27 -12.28
N VAL A 46 16.83 -21.41 -12.41
CA VAL A 46 17.41 -21.02 -13.69
C VAL A 46 18.60 -21.95 -13.95
N ILE A 47 18.49 -22.77 -14.98
CA ILE A 47 19.55 -23.69 -15.38
C ILE A 47 20.37 -23.06 -16.50
N THR A 48 21.65 -22.84 -16.24
CA THR A 48 22.59 -22.26 -17.21
C THR A 48 23.38 -23.35 -17.95
N PRO A 49 23.94 -23.05 -19.15
CA PRO A 49 24.77 -24.02 -19.91
C PRO A 49 25.97 -24.56 -19.11
N GLU A 50 26.54 -23.74 -18.23
CA GLU A 50 27.69 -24.09 -17.40
C GLU A 50 27.36 -25.17 -16.36
N GLN A 51 26.12 -25.22 -15.87
CA GLN A 51 25.64 -26.24 -14.92
C GLN A 51 25.36 -27.61 -15.59
N HIS A 52 25.19 -27.63 -16.92
CA HIS A 52 24.99 -28.88 -17.67
C HIS A 52 26.27 -29.71 -17.82
N SER A 53 27.43 -29.07 -17.78
CA SER A 53 28.72 -29.79 -17.92
C SER A 53 29.23 -30.44 -16.63
N ALA A 54 28.61 -30.16 -15.48
CA ALA A 54 28.98 -30.67 -14.18
C ALA A 54 28.16 -31.90 -13.70
N GLY A 55 27.34 -32.47 -14.56
CA GLY A 55 26.43 -33.59 -14.23
C GLY A 55 27.00 -34.96 -14.46
N ALA A 56 28.07 -35.33 -13.80
CA ALA A 56 28.46 -36.73 -13.51
C ALA A 56 29.69 -36.77 -12.61
N GLU A 57 29.49 -36.70 -11.30
CA GLU A 57 30.25 -37.43 -10.30
C GLU A 57 29.90 -36.86 -8.91
N HIS A 58 29.14 -37.65 -8.15
CA HIS A 58 28.98 -37.44 -6.72
C HIS A 58 30.28 -37.86 -6.03
N SER A 59 31.06 -36.86 -5.59
CA SER A 59 32.05 -37.07 -4.53
C SER A 59 31.69 -36.19 -3.33
N HIS A 60 31.47 -36.84 -2.22
CA HIS A 60 31.41 -36.23 -0.89
C HIS A 60 32.77 -35.61 -0.58
N ASP A 61 32.74 -34.41 0.03
CA ASP A 61 33.85 -33.60 0.54
C ASP A 61 34.46 -32.57 -0.44
N GLY A 62 34.23 -31.32 -0.10
CA GLY A 62 34.93 -30.19 -0.69
C GLY A 62 34.01 -29.07 -1.17
N HIS A 63 34.29 -27.86 -0.72
CA HIS A 63 33.67 -26.61 -1.16
C HIS A 63 33.52 -26.59 -2.69
N PRO A 64 32.35 -26.24 -3.26
CA PRO A 64 32.22 -26.12 -4.70
C PRO A 64 33.17 -25.02 -5.18
N ALA A 65 34.10 -25.38 -6.07
CA ALA A 65 34.87 -24.37 -6.81
C ALA A 65 33.90 -23.54 -7.65
N HIS A 66 33.78 -22.27 -7.34
CA HIS A 66 33.04 -21.32 -8.14
C HIS A 66 33.73 -21.20 -9.50
N THR A 67 33.19 -21.86 -10.53
CA THR A 67 33.57 -21.58 -11.91
C THR A 67 33.20 -20.14 -12.21
N HIS A 68 34.18 -19.32 -12.60
CA HIS A 68 34.04 -17.90 -12.90
C HIS A 68 33.03 -17.72 -14.02
N ALA A 69 31.82 -17.24 -13.71
CA ALA A 69 30.88 -16.75 -14.70
C ALA A 69 31.55 -15.60 -15.49
N PRO A 70 31.39 -15.50 -16.81
CA PRO A 70 32.00 -14.43 -17.58
C PRO A 70 31.48 -13.07 -17.09
N HIS A 71 32.39 -12.21 -16.71
CA HIS A 71 32.10 -10.85 -16.31
C HIS A 71 31.39 -10.13 -17.47
N ARG A 72 30.20 -9.58 -17.21
CA ARG A 72 29.45 -8.83 -18.22
C ARG A 72 29.38 -7.35 -17.87
N HIS A 73 29.64 -6.50 -18.88
CA HIS A 73 29.36 -5.08 -18.77
C HIS A 73 27.85 -4.82 -18.76
N LEU A 74 27.45 -3.77 -18.06
CA LEU A 74 26.06 -3.28 -18.10
C LEU A 74 25.56 -3.13 -19.56
N SER A 75 26.37 -2.53 -20.44
CA SER A 75 26.01 -2.34 -21.85
C SER A 75 25.71 -3.64 -22.60
N SER A 76 26.40 -4.73 -22.26
CA SER A 76 26.17 -6.04 -22.87
C SER A 76 24.84 -6.64 -22.41
N ILE A 77 24.48 -6.48 -21.14
CA ILE A 77 23.19 -6.94 -20.58
C ILE A 77 22.04 -6.14 -21.20
N LEU A 78 22.16 -4.82 -21.26
CA LEU A 78 21.15 -3.97 -21.90
C LEU A 78 20.96 -4.30 -23.38
N LYS A 79 22.04 -4.66 -24.09
CA LYS A 79 21.94 -5.13 -25.47
C LYS A 79 21.14 -6.43 -25.58
N ILE A 80 21.37 -7.41 -24.71
CA ILE A 80 20.61 -8.68 -24.68
C ILE A 80 19.12 -8.39 -24.50
N ILE A 81 18.75 -7.53 -23.54
CA ILE A 81 17.36 -7.17 -23.28
C ILE A 81 16.73 -6.46 -24.47
N ASN A 82 17.42 -5.46 -25.04
CA ASN A 82 16.87 -4.63 -26.12
C ASN A 82 16.65 -5.39 -27.43
N VAL A 83 17.51 -6.37 -27.78
CA VAL A 83 17.38 -7.16 -29.01
C VAL A 83 16.38 -8.32 -28.88
N SER A 84 15.91 -8.63 -27.68
CA SER A 84 14.95 -9.69 -27.41
C SER A 84 13.58 -9.37 -28.04
N SER A 85 12.75 -10.38 -28.26
CA SER A 85 11.37 -10.25 -28.76
C SER A 85 10.34 -9.91 -27.67
N LEU A 86 10.76 -9.48 -26.49
CA LEU A 86 9.91 -9.15 -25.36
C LEU A 86 9.16 -7.84 -25.57
N SER A 87 8.10 -7.61 -24.79
CA SER A 87 7.35 -6.35 -24.81
C SER A 87 8.23 -5.17 -24.40
N GLU A 88 7.93 -3.98 -24.90
CA GLU A 88 8.67 -2.76 -24.53
C GLU A 88 8.53 -2.43 -23.03
N SER A 89 7.43 -2.78 -22.39
CA SER A 89 7.22 -2.62 -20.96
C SER A 89 8.18 -3.51 -20.14
N VAL A 90 8.30 -4.79 -20.51
CA VAL A 90 9.26 -5.72 -19.89
C VAL A 90 10.69 -5.24 -20.08
N LYS A 91 11.06 -4.83 -21.31
CA LYS A 91 12.40 -4.28 -21.59
C LYS A 91 12.70 -3.05 -20.75
N THR A 92 11.76 -2.11 -20.66
CA THR A 92 11.91 -0.89 -19.87
C THR A 92 12.12 -1.19 -18.40
N ARG A 93 11.30 -2.06 -17.81
CA ARG A 93 11.40 -2.46 -16.41
C ARG A 93 12.73 -3.17 -16.13
N ALA A 94 13.10 -4.15 -16.94
CA ALA A 94 14.35 -4.89 -16.77
C ALA A 94 15.59 -3.98 -16.95
N THR A 95 15.57 -3.08 -17.93
CA THR A 95 16.62 -2.07 -18.14
C THR A 95 16.78 -1.20 -16.90
N ARG A 96 15.68 -0.70 -16.32
CA ARG A 96 15.69 0.09 -15.07
C ARG A 96 16.33 -0.69 -13.93
N ALA A 97 16.01 -1.97 -13.74
CA ALA A 97 16.61 -2.81 -12.70
C ALA A 97 18.13 -2.89 -12.84
N PHE A 98 18.63 -3.13 -14.06
CA PHE A 98 20.07 -3.23 -14.30
C PHE A 98 20.78 -1.88 -14.22
N GLN A 99 20.12 -0.78 -14.57
CA GLN A 99 20.68 0.56 -14.35
C GLN A 99 20.84 0.85 -12.85
N LEU A 100 19.84 0.56 -12.03
CA LEU A 100 19.91 0.71 -10.58
C LEU A 100 21.00 -0.17 -9.95
N LEU A 101 21.15 -1.42 -10.42
CA LEU A 101 22.24 -2.30 -10.01
C LEU A 101 23.60 -1.70 -10.41
N GLY A 102 23.71 -1.20 -11.65
CA GLY A 102 24.92 -0.56 -12.15
C GLY A 102 25.30 0.70 -11.37
N GLU A 103 24.32 1.53 -11.01
CA GLU A 103 24.52 2.72 -10.17
C GLU A 103 25.03 2.34 -8.76
N ALA A 104 24.43 1.29 -8.16
CA ALA A 104 24.86 0.79 -6.85
C ALA A 104 26.30 0.29 -6.88
N GLU A 105 26.68 -0.52 -7.87
CA GLU A 105 28.03 -1.04 -8.04
C GLU A 105 29.05 0.08 -8.36
N ALA A 106 28.67 1.03 -9.24
CA ALA A 106 29.50 2.19 -9.57
C ALA A 106 29.84 3.02 -8.33
N ALA A 107 28.85 3.24 -7.47
CA ALA A 107 29.03 3.98 -6.22
C ALA A 107 29.96 3.25 -5.24
N ILE A 108 29.78 1.92 -5.08
CA ILE A 108 30.59 1.10 -4.18
C ILE A 108 32.06 1.08 -4.63
N HIS A 109 32.28 0.93 -5.93
CA HIS A 109 33.63 0.86 -6.49
C HIS A 109 34.24 2.24 -6.84
N SER A 110 33.47 3.32 -6.66
CA SER A 110 33.89 4.69 -7.04
C SER A 110 34.38 4.79 -8.50
N ILE A 111 33.65 4.13 -9.41
CA ILE A 111 33.95 4.14 -10.85
C ILE A 111 32.74 4.67 -11.64
N PRO A 112 32.97 5.20 -12.87
CA PRO A 112 31.84 5.52 -13.77
C PRO A 112 31.01 4.29 -14.11
N ILE A 113 29.68 4.46 -14.26
CA ILE A 113 28.73 3.37 -14.52
C ILE A 113 29.04 2.60 -15.81
N GLU A 114 29.62 3.27 -16.81
CA GLU A 114 30.03 2.66 -18.08
C GLU A 114 31.17 1.65 -17.90
N LYS A 115 31.94 1.76 -16.81
CA LYS A 115 33.06 0.88 -16.46
C LYS A 115 32.65 -0.23 -15.48
N VAL A 116 31.40 -0.30 -15.11
CA VAL A 116 30.92 -1.35 -14.19
C VAL A 116 30.99 -2.71 -14.87
N HIS A 117 31.68 -3.61 -14.21
CA HIS A 117 31.69 -5.03 -14.51
C HIS A 117 30.93 -5.75 -13.39
N PHE A 118 29.84 -6.38 -13.73
CA PHE A 118 29.13 -7.18 -12.75
C PHE A 118 29.87 -8.49 -12.48
N HIS A 119 30.25 -8.70 -11.26
CA HIS A 119 30.95 -9.90 -10.82
C HIS A 119 29.97 -11.04 -10.49
N GLU A 120 28.90 -10.75 -9.76
CA GLU A 120 27.88 -11.71 -9.34
C GLU A 120 26.54 -11.47 -10.05
N VAL A 121 26.07 -10.23 -10.10
CA VAL A 121 24.78 -9.86 -10.69
C VAL A 121 24.76 -9.79 -12.23
N GLY A 122 25.90 -10.02 -12.89
CA GLY A 122 26.03 -10.15 -14.35
C GLY A 122 25.85 -11.57 -14.87
N ALA A 123 25.65 -12.53 -13.99
CA ALA A 123 25.43 -13.92 -14.36
C ALA A 123 24.09 -14.12 -15.09
N VAL A 124 24.02 -15.17 -15.87
CA VAL A 124 22.85 -15.46 -16.72
C VAL A 124 21.58 -15.68 -15.89
N ASP A 125 21.70 -16.28 -14.71
CA ASP A 125 20.60 -16.49 -13.78
C ASP A 125 19.97 -15.19 -13.31
N THR A 126 20.77 -14.18 -12.95
CA THR A 126 20.29 -12.85 -12.56
C THR A 126 19.58 -12.14 -13.71
N ILE A 127 20.09 -12.27 -14.96
CA ILE A 127 19.42 -11.68 -16.13
C ILE A 127 18.03 -12.30 -16.31
N VAL A 128 17.95 -13.62 -16.24
CA VAL A 128 16.69 -14.36 -16.39
C VAL A 128 15.75 -14.04 -15.23
N ASP A 129 16.24 -14.02 -13.99
CA ASP A 129 15.42 -13.70 -12.81
C ASP A 129 14.77 -12.31 -12.91
N ILE A 130 15.53 -11.28 -13.28
CA ILE A 130 15.01 -9.91 -13.40
C ILE A 130 14.01 -9.80 -14.56
N VAL A 131 14.36 -10.33 -15.74
CA VAL A 131 13.50 -10.22 -16.93
C VAL A 131 12.22 -11.02 -16.76
N CYS A 132 12.30 -12.25 -16.27
CA CYS A 132 11.11 -13.06 -16.00
C CYS A 132 10.25 -12.48 -14.87
N SER A 133 10.86 -11.81 -13.88
CA SER A 133 10.13 -11.07 -12.86
C SER A 133 9.36 -9.88 -13.44
N ALA A 134 9.96 -9.13 -14.36
CA ALA A 134 9.32 -8.04 -15.07
C ALA A 134 8.13 -8.53 -15.92
N ALA A 135 8.33 -9.64 -16.65
CA ALA A 135 7.29 -10.26 -17.47
C ALA A 135 6.13 -10.83 -16.64
N GLY A 136 6.44 -11.51 -15.53
CA GLY A 136 5.42 -12.04 -14.62
C GLY A 136 4.61 -10.94 -13.94
N ALA A 137 5.25 -9.82 -13.59
CA ALA A 137 4.58 -8.66 -13.05
C ALA A 137 3.66 -7.98 -14.08
N GLU A 138 4.08 -7.92 -15.36
CA GLU A 138 3.23 -7.43 -16.45
C GLU A 138 2.02 -8.35 -16.68
N PHE A 139 2.23 -9.67 -16.68
CA PHE A 139 1.16 -10.66 -16.84
C PHE A 139 0.06 -10.52 -15.79
N LEU A 140 0.43 -10.27 -14.55
CA LEU A 140 -0.52 -10.12 -13.44
C LEU A 140 -1.30 -8.79 -13.46
N THR A 141 -0.89 -7.81 -14.27
CA THR A 141 -1.56 -6.50 -14.39
C THR A 141 -1.83 -5.84 -13.04
N ILE A 142 -0.83 -5.84 -12.16
CA ILE A 142 -0.94 -5.27 -10.81
C ILE A 142 -0.74 -3.75 -10.87
N ASP A 143 -1.70 -2.99 -10.36
CA ASP A 143 -1.65 -1.53 -10.30
C ASP A 143 -0.65 -1.04 -9.26
N ARG A 144 -0.54 -1.72 -8.11
CA ARG A 144 0.30 -1.30 -7.00
C ARG A 144 0.95 -2.49 -6.30
N TRP A 145 2.27 -2.40 -6.12
CA TRP A 145 3.05 -3.37 -5.37
C TRP A 145 3.33 -2.85 -3.96
N LEU A 146 3.06 -3.67 -2.97
CA LEU A 146 3.28 -3.37 -1.56
C LEU A 146 4.21 -4.40 -0.94
N ALA A 147 5.04 -3.97 0.02
CA ALA A 147 5.81 -4.89 0.86
C ALA A 147 5.71 -4.48 2.33
N SER A 148 5.77 -5.49 3.20
CA SER A 148 6.08 -5.29 4.62
C SER A 148 7.54 -4.86 4.79
N PRO A 149 7.98 -4.37 5.96
CA PRO A 149 9.39 -4.20 6.25
C PRO A 149 10.21 -5.45 5.90
N LEU A 150 11.40 -5.27 5.32
CA LEU A 150 12.21 -6.35 4.78
C LEU A 150 13.15 -6.93 5.83
N ASN A 151 13.11 -8.24 6.03
CA ASN A 151 14.15 -8.93 6.78
C ASN A 151 15.39 -9.08 5.89
N VAL A 152 16.41 -8.26 6.12
CA VAL A 152 17.65 -8.30 5.32
C VAL A 152 18.64 -9.38 5.80
N GLY A 153 18.39 -9.93 6.99
CA GLY A 153 19.29 -10.91 7.60
C GLY A 153 20.45 -10.28 8.37
N SER A 154 21.45 -11.10 8.71
CA SER A 154 22.62 -10.68 9.48
C SER A 154 23.81 -11.60 9.20
N GLY A 155 24.96 -11.33 9.84
CA GLY A 155 26.18 -12.12 9.69
C GLY A 155 27.02 -11.69 8.51
N THR A 156 27.64 -12.62 7.82
CA THR A 156 28.55 -12.38 6.69
C THR A 156 28.25 -13.29 5.53
N VAL A 157 28.58 -12.87 4.32
CA VAL A 157 28.56 -13.68 3.10
C VAL A 157 29.91 -13.65 2.41
N LEU A 158 30.34 -14.80 1.91
CA LEU A 158 31.56 -14.91 1.09
C LEU A 158 31.17 -14.63 -0.37
N CYS A 159 31.83 -13.65 -0.97
CA CYS A 159 31.65 -13.25 -2.36
C CYS A 159 33.03 -13.02 -3.03
N GLN A 160 33.04 -12.56 -4.28
CA GLN A 160 34.31 -12.27 -4.98
C GLN A 160 35.13 -11.16 -4.30
N HIS A 161 34.51 -10.29 -3.53
CA HIS A 161 35.18 -9.24 -2.74
C HIS A 161 35.69 -9.75 -1.38
N GLY A 162 35.63 -11.07 -1.14
CA GLY A 162 35.96 -11.67 0.15
C GLY A 162 34.71 -11.79 1.05
N THR A 163 34.94 -11.83 2.35
CA THR A 163 33.86 -11.91 3.34
C THR A 163 33.34 -10.52 3.66
N ILE A 164 32.07 -10.25 3.30
CA ILE A 164 31.42 -8.95 3.52
C ILE A 164 30.24 -9.11 4.49
N PRO A 165 29.85 -8.02 5.19
CA PRO A 165 28.70 -8.06 6.10
C PRO A 165 27.37 -8.19 5.34
N VAL A 166 26.39 -8.80 5.99
CA VAL A 166 24.99 -8.87 5.53
C VAL A 166 24.18 -7.77 6.24
N PRO A 167 23.39 -6.97 5.48
CA PRO A 167 23.19 -7.00 4.02
C PRO A 167 24.40 -6.48 3.25
N ALA A 168 24.59 -7.02 2.04
CA ALA A 168 25.68 -6.60 1.15
C ALA A 168 25.57 -5.10 0.78
N PRO A 169 26.69 -4.38 0.52
CA PRO A 169 26.66 -2.96 0.21
C PRO A 169 25.74 -2.59 -0.96
N ALA A 170 25.70 -3.40 -2.03
CA ALA A 170 24.81 -3.19 -3.17
C ALA A 170 23.33 -3.34 -2.76
N THR A 171 23.01 -4.30 -1.90
CA THR A 171 21.66 -4.46 -1.35
C THR A 171 21.24 -3.22 -0.57
N LEU A 172 22.09 -2.69 0.30
CA LEU A 172 21.78 -1.48 1.08
C LEU A 172 21.58 -0.25 0.19
N ALA A 173 22.41 -0.06 -0.84
CA ALA A 173 22.26 1.04 -1.78
C ALA A 173 20.90 0.98 -2.53
N LEU A 174 20.51 -0.23 -2.94
CA LEU A 174 19.22 -0.45 -3.60
C LEU A 174 18.02 -0.30 -2.67
N LEU A 175 18.17 -0.61 -1.38
CA LEU A 175 17.11 -0.51 -0.37
C LEU A 175 17.09 0.84 0.36
N ALA A 176 17.74 1.89 -0.17
CA ALA A 176 17.65 3.22 0.41
C ALA A 176 16.18 3.62 0.60
N ASP A 177 15.86 4.16 1.80
CA ASP A 177 14.51 4.53 2.26
C ASP A 177 13.54 3.35 2.52
N ALA A 178 13.93 2.11 2.28
CA ALA A 178 13.13 0.95 2.63
C ALA A 178 13.19 0.64 4.15
N PRO A 179 12.09 0.34 4.83
CA PRO A 179 12.11 -0.12 6.20
C PRO A 179 12.69 -1.54 6.26
N VAL A 180 13.83 -1.68 6.94
CA VAL A 180 14.55 -2.95 7.05
C VAL A 180 14.73 -3.37 8.51
N TYR A 181 14.81 -4.69 8.74
CA TYR A 181 15.15 -5.25 10.04
C TYR A 181 15.97 -6.55 9.85
N ALA A 182 16.57 -7.04 10.92
CA ALA A 182 17.31 -8.30 10.94
C ALA A 182 16.70 -9.24 11.98
N ALA A 183 16.37 -10.47 11.58
CA ALA A 183 15.84 -11.50 12.47
C ALA A 183 16.15 -12.90 11.96
N GLY A 184 16.24 -13.85 12.90
CA GLY A 184 16.48 -15.27 12.64
C GLY A 184 17.96 -15.64 12.48
N GLU A 185 18.24 -16.80 11.90
CA GLU A 185 19.57 -17.31 11.69
C GLU A 185 20.45 -16.36 10.86
N PRO A 186 21.75 -16.21 11.19
CA PRO A 186 22.68 -15.37 10.47
C PRO A 186 22.85 -15.81 9.01
N MET A 187 22.18 -15.13 8.10
CA MET A 187 22.27 -15.37 6.65
C MET A 187 21.72 -14.17 5.88
N GLU A 188 22.15 -14.02 4.63
CA GLU A 188 21.55 -13.07 3.69
C GLU A 188 20.13 -13.52 3.33
N ARG A 189 19.16 -12.59 3.45
CA ARG A 189 17.75 -12.85 3.14
C ARG A 189 17.24 -12.00 1.99
N VAL A 190 17.84 -10.86 1.75
CA VAL A 190 17.60 -10.02 0.57
C VAL A 190 18.91 -9.89 -0.19
N THR A 191 18.96 -10.45 -1.39
CA THR A 191 20.10 -10.38 -2.30
C THR A 191 20.04 -9.06 -3.12
N PRO A 192 21.14 -8.63 -3.75
CA PRO A 192 21.12 -7.49 -4.68
C PRO A 192 20.05 -7.64 -5.79
N THR A 193 19.92 -8.85 -6.36
CA THR A 193 18.88 -9.16 -7.36
C THR A 193 17.47 -8.96 -6.81
N GLY A 194 17.20 -9.45 -5.59
CA GLY A 194 15.91 -9.27 -4.93
C GLY A 194 15.58 -7.81 -4.65
N ALA A 195 16.57 -7.04 -4.19
CA ALA A 195 16.43 -5.60 -3.97
C ALA A 195 16.16 -4.84 -5.28
N ALA A 196 16.85 -5.21 -6.37
CA ALA A 196 16.63 -4.62 -7.69
C ALA A 196 15.22 -4.89 -8.23
N ILE A 197 14.68 -6.10 -8.02
CA ILE A 197 13.30 -6.44 -8.38
C ILE A 197 12.30 -5.57 -7.61
N LEU A 198 12.47 -5.37 -6.30
CA LEU A 198 11.60 -4.49 -5.51
C LEU A 198 11.63 -3.05 -6.03
N ARG A 199 12.80 -2.53 -6.35
CA ARG A 199 12.96 -1.18 -6.95
C ARG A 199 12.35 -1.08 -8.34
N MET A 200 12.52 -2.10 -9.17
CA MET A 200 11.94 -2.19 -10.51
C MET A 200 10.42 -2.13 -10.48
N LEU A 201 9.81 -2.77 -9.48
CA LEU A 201 8.35 -2.82 -9.30
C LEU A 201 7.80 -1.58 -8.58
N ASP A 202 8.64 -0.64 -8.19
CA ASP A 202 8.25 0.58 -7.48
C ASP A 202 7.43 0.29 -6.22
N VAL A 203 7.92 -0.66 -5.43
CA VAL A 203 7.23 -1.18 -4.25
C VAL A 203 7.07 -0.11 -3.18
N ALA A 204 5.85 0.11 -2.72
CA ALA A 204 5.57 0.93 -1.55
C ALA A 204 5.61 0.08 -0.26
N TYR A 205 6.26 0.59 0.78
CA TYR A 205 6.39 -0.09 2.06
C TYR A 205 5.28 0.35 3.01
N LEU A 206 4.19 -0.41 3.03
CA LEU A 206 2.99 -0.12 3.79
C LEU A 206 2.49 -1.39 4.51
N PRO A 207 1.71 -1.25 5.60
CA PRO A 207 0.94 -2.35 6.14
C PRO A 207 0.04 -2.98 5.07
N LEU A 208 -0.32 -4.26 5.25
CA LEU A 208 -1.30 -4.92 4.39
C LEU A 208 -2.61 -4.12 4.41
N PRO A 209 -3.08 -3.61 3.27
CA PRO A 209 -4.35 -2.89 3.22
C PRO A 209 -5.53 -3.84 3.43
N THR A 210 -6.71 -3.29 3.74
CA THR A 210 -7.94 -4.06 3.69
C THR A 210 -8.17 -4.49 2.24
N MET A 211 -8.18 -5.81 1.98
CA MET A 211 -8.27 -6.33 0.62
C MET A 211 -9.02 -7.66 0.57
N ARG A 212 -9.68 -7.92 -0.54
CA ARG A 212 -10.18 -9.26 -0.87
C ARG A 212 -9.10 -10.04 -1.57
N VAL A 213 -8.51 -11.02 -0.87
CA VAL A 213 -7.47 -11.88 -1.43
C VAL A 213 -8.09 -12.77 -2.52
N LYS A 214 -7.51 -12.72 -3.73
CA LYS A 214 -7.92 -13.51 -4.91
C LYS A 214 -6.97 -14.69 -5.14
N ALA A 215 -5.69 -14.48 -4.91
CA ALA A 215 -4.67 -15.52 -5.05
C ALA A 215 -3.56 -15.34 -4.02
N THR A 216 -2.88 -16.45 -3.71
CA THR A 216 -1.70 -16.47 -2.85
C THR A 216 -0.66 -17.36 -3.51
N GLY A 217 0.57 -16.88 -3.59
CA GLY A 217 1.70 -17.64 -4.12
C GLY A 217 2.84 -17.75 -3.12
N TYR A 218 3.41 -18.95 -3.01
CA TYR A 218 4.59 -19.24 -2.18
C TYR A 218 5.76 -19.66 -3.05
N GLY A 219 6.80 -18.84 -3.09
CA GLY A 219 8.04 -19.12 -3.81
C GLY A 219 9.15 -19.62 -2.89
N ALA A 220 9.62 -20.84 -3.12
CA ALA A 220 10.59 -21.48 -2.24
C ALA A 220 12.04 -21.13 -2.58
N GLY A 221 12.84 -20.86 -1.54
CA GLY A 221 14.28 -20.73 -1.64
C GLY A 221 15.03 -22.06 -1.71
N GLY A 222 16.34 -21.99 -2.04
CA GLY A 222 17.20 -23.17 -2.15
C GLY A 222 17.58 -23.79 -0.81
N ARG A 223 17.72 -22.99 0.23
CA ARG A 223 18.20 -23.41 1.56
C ARG A 223 17.03 -23.80 2.46
N GLU A 224 17.27 -24.77 3.35
CA GLU A 224 16.38 -25.07 4.46
C GLU A 224 16.90 -24.42 5.74
N THR A 225 16.02 -23.77 6.47
CA THR A 225 16.34 -23.13 7.74
C THR A 225 15.45 -23.73 8.83
N PRO A 226 16.02 -24.37 9.87
CA PRO A 226 15.23 -24.94 10.94
C PRO A 226 14.35 -23.87 11.61
N GLY A 227 13.06 -24.18 11.81
CA GLY A 227 12.10 -23.29 12.48
C GLY A 227 11.64 -22.07 11.69
N GLN A 228 12.19 -21.83 10.49
CA GLN A 228 11.77 -20.72 9.61
C GLN A 228 11.65 -21.20 8.17
N PRO A 229 10.44 -21.37 7.64
CA PRO A 229 10.23 -21.73 6.24
C PRO A 229 10.87 -20.69 5.31
N ASN A 230 11.80 -21.11 4.46
CA ASN A 230 12.43 -20.24 3.48
C ASN A 230 11.50 -20.05 2.26
N LEU A 231 10.47 -19.24 2.46
CA LEU A 231 9.41 -18.96 1.49
C LEU A 231 9.20 -17.44 1.34
N LEU A 232 9.03 -16.99 0.12
CA LEU A 232 8.47 -15.68 -0.21
C LEU A 232 6.98 -15.85 -0.49
N ARG A 233 6.14 -15.07 0.18
CA ARG A 233 4.69 -15.06 -0.03
C ARG A 233 4.27 -13.83 -0.81
N ILE A 234 3.47 -14.03 -1.86
CA ILE A 234 2.76 -12.97 -2.60
C ILE A 234 1.27 -13.15 -2.33
N LEU A 235 0.59 -12.06 -2.03
CA LEU A 235 -0.87 -11.97 -1.95
C LEU A 235 -1.35 -11.08 -3.10
N ILE A 236 -2.27 -11.58 -3.91
CA ILE A 236 -2.92 -10.83 -4.99
C ILE A 236 -4.38 -10.63 -4.61
N GLY A 237 -4.88 -9.43 -4.75
CA GLY A 237 -6.26 -9.12 -4.43
C GLY A 237 -6.65 -7.72 -4.84
N GLU A 238 -7.89 -7.41 -4.60
CA GLU A 238 -8.48 -6.09 -4.83
C GLU A 238 -8.52 -5.35 -3.50
N GLU A 239 -7.97 -4.15 -3.48
CA GLU A 239 -8.10 -3.28 -2.32
C GLU A 239 -9.59 -2.96 -2.14
N VAL A 240 -10.06 -3.19 -0.94
CA VAL A 240 -11.43 -2.84 -0.60
C VAL A 240 -11.40 -1.36 -0.25
N GLY A 241 -11.74 -0.50 -1.23
CA GLY A 241 -11.91 0.92 -0.97
C GLY A 241 -13.02 1.15 0.05
N GLU A 242 -12.95 2.27 0.75
CA GLU A 242 -13.95 2.65 1.76
C GLU A 242 -15.40 2.58 1.24
N GLU A 243 -15.62 2.66 -0.08
CA GLU A 243 -16.95 2.54 -0.71
C GLU A 243 -17.47 1.11 -0.81
N SER A 244 -16.61 0.08 -0.85
CA SER A 244 -17.05 -1.31 -0.95
C SER A 244 -17.21 -2.02 0.40
N GLU A 245 -16.70 -1.45 1.49
CA GLU A 245 -17.05 -1.90 2.85
C GLU A 245 -18.53 -1.70 3.18
N GLN A 246 -19.20 -0.80 2.46
CA GLN A 246 -20.65 -0.53 2.65
C GLN A 246 -21.56 -1.65 2.16
N LEU A 247 -21.07 -2.66 1.41
CA LEU A 247 -21.89 -3.71 0.81
C LEU A 247 -21.69 -5.12 1.39
N ALA A 248 -20.72 -5.38 2.26
CA ALA A 248 -20.36 -6.75 2.64
C ALA A 248 -20.23 -7.05 4.15
N SER A 249 -20.35 -6.10 5.04
CA SER A 249 -20.46 -6.34 6.48
C SER A 249 -21.57 -5.49 7.05
N ASP A 250 -22.28 -6.06 8.02
CA ASP A 250 -23.31 -5.46 8.87
C ASP A 250 -23.24 -3.92 8.90
N GLN A 251 -24.22 -3.29 8.30
CA GLN A 251 -24.35 -1.85 8.05
C GLN A 251 -24.05 -1.05 9.30
N SER A 252 -22.83 -0.55 9.53
CA SER A 252 -22.72 0.51 10.52
C SER A 252 -21.35 0.96 11.01
N ALA A 253 -20.25 0.23 10.84
CA ALA A 253 -18.98 0.66 11.42
C ALA A 253 -18.08 1.35 10.38
N GLN A 254 -18.10 2.65 10.34
CA GLN A 254 -17.12 3.47 9.60
C GLN A 254 -15.95 3.82 10.52
N SER A 255 -14.70 3.55 10.09
CA SER A 255 -13.52 4.02 10.83
C SER A 255 -13.36 5.53 10.66
N ILE A 256 -13.32 6.24 11.77
CA ILE A 256 -13.09 7.69 11.83
C ILE A 256 -11.81 7.99 12.60
N ALA A 257 -11.16 9.10 12.28
CA ALA A 257 -10.09 9.65 13.10
C ALA A 257 -10.63 10.75 14.00
N VAL A 258 -10.25 10.68 15.27
CA VAL A 258 -10.53 11.70 16.28
C VAL A 258 -9.21 12.37 16.65
N ILE A 259 -9.09 13.67 16.36
CA ILE A 259 -7.92 14.48 16.73
C ILE A 259 -8.31 15.36 17.92
N GLU A 260 -7.48 15.39 18.96
CA GLU A 260 -7.74 16.19 20.16
C GLU A 260 -6.51 16.96 20.58
N THR A 261 -6.73 18.22 20.96
CA THR A 261 -5.74 19.05 21.64
C THR A 261 -6.43 19.89 22.73
N VAL A 262 -5.67 20.32 23.72
CA VAL A 262 -6.16 21.21 24.79
C VAL A 262 -5.29 22.46 24.81
N ILE A 263 -5.92 23.63 24.77
CA ILE A 263 -5.28 24.93 24.63
C ILE A 263 -5.74 25.84 25.79
N ASP A 264 -4.80 26.40 26.56
CA ASP A 264 -5.08 27.26 27.74
C ASP A 264 -4.63 28.72 27.56
N ASP A 265 -4.11 29.06 26.38
CA ASP A 265 -3.51 30.36 26.09
C ASP A 265 -3.97 30.96 24.73
N SER A 266 -5.12 30.51 24.20
CA SER A 266 -5.70 31.03 22.96
C SER A 266 -7.01 31.77 23.22
N THR A 267 -7.31 32.74 22.33
CA THR A 267 -8.58 33.51 22.43
C THR A 267 -9.74 32.73 21.78
N PRO A 268 -11.00 32.97 22.23
CA PRO A 268 -12.17 32.40 21.59
C PRO A 268 -12.28 32.72 20.09
N GLN A 269 -11.78 33.88 19.65
CA GLN A 269 -11.78 34.30 18.26
C GLN A 269 -10.88 33.41 17.39
N ILE A 270 -9.65 33.11 17.86
CA ILE A 270 -8.74 32.21 17.16
C ILE A 270 -9.35 30.81 17.07
N LEU A 271 -9.92 30.31 18.19
CA LEU A 271 -10.55 28.99 18.19
C LEU A 271 -11.78 28.89 17.27
N ALA A 272 -12.54 29.99 17.11
CA ALA A 272 -13.66 30.03 16.16
C ALA A 272 -13.14 29.95 14.72
N TYR A 273 -12.17 30.80 14.38
CA TYR A 273 -11.53 30.81 13.06
C TYR A 273 -10.92 29.43 12.70
N VAL A 274 -10.19 28.83 13.60
CA VAL A 274 -9.59 27.51 13.38
C VAL A 274 -10.66 26.45 13.13
N SER A 275 -11.78 26.50 13.87
CA SER A 275 -12.89 25.55 13.63
C SER A 275 -13.46 25.68 12.21
N GLU A 276 -13.59 26.90 11.68
CA GLU A 276 -14.03 27.17 10.30
C GLU A 276 -13.01 26.64 9.29
N GLN A 277 -11.70 26.85 9.52
CA GLN A 277 -10.64 26.34 8.65
C GLN A 277 -10.60 24.81 8.60
N LEU A 278 -10.77 24.15 9.75
CA LEU A 278 -10.81 22.70 9.83
C LEU A 278 -12.02 22.10 9.08
N LEU A 279 -13.20 22.71 9.21
CA LEU A 279 -14.40 22.30 8.47
C LEU A 279 -14.22 22.52 6.97
N ALA A 280 -13.67 23.68 6.55
CA ALA A 280 -13.36 23.96 5.15
C ALA A 280 -12.33 23.01 4.54
N ALA A 281 -11.42 22.45 5.36
CA ALA A 281 -10.43 21.46 4.95
C ALA A 281 -10.96 20.02 4.97
N GLY A 282 -12.27 19.81 5.19
CA GLY A 282 -12.93 18.51 5.09
C GLY A 282 -13.09 17.77 6.41
N ALA A 283 -12.93 18.43 7.56
CA ALA A 283 -13.36 17.82 8.83
C ALA A 283 -14.89 17.61 8.81
N TRP A 284 -15.32 16.44 9.29
CA TRP A 284 -16.76 16.16 9.40
C TRP A 284 -17.43 16.92 10.52
N ASP A 285 -16.70 17.14 11.61
CA ASP A 285 -17.19 17.89 12.75
C ASP A 285 -16.02 18.47 13.55
N VAL A 286 -16.26 19.62 14.16
CA VAL A 286 -15.32 20.30 15.06
C VAL A 286 -16.09 20.83 16.24
N TYR A 287 -15.81 20.30 17.42
CA TYR A 287 -16.45 20.77 18.64
C TYR A 287 -15.44 21.13 19.72
N ARG A 288 -15.86 21.97 20.64
CA ARG A 288 -15.02 22.53 21.70
C ARG A 288 -15.68 22.32 23.05
N ALA A 289 -14.88 21.89 24.03
CA ALA A 289 -15.31 21.74 25.42
C ALA A 289 -14.39 22.50 26.37
N SER A 290 -14.95 23.21 27.33
CA SER A 290 -14.18 23.83 28.41
C SER A 290 -13.66 22.76 29.36
N VAL A 291 -12.37 22.82 29.72
CA VAL A 291 -11.72 21.85 30.59
C VAL A 291 -10.90 22.57 31.68
N GLN A 292 -10.85 21.97 32.85
CA GLN A 292 -9.95 22.41 33.92
C GLN A 292 -8.61 21.71 33.75
N MET A 293 -7.53 22.49 33.73
CA MET A 293 -6.17 22.01 33.58
C MET A 293 -5.39 22.15 34.91
N LYS A 294 -4.19 21.54 34.94
CA LYS A 294 -3.25 21.70 36.06
C LYS A 294 -2.98 23.18 36.37
N LYS A 295 -2.61 23.49 37.59
CA LYS A 295 -2.34 24.86 38.08
C LYS A 295 -3.56 25.77 38.04
N GLY A 296 -4.80 25.23 38.07
CA GLY A 296 -6.05 26.01 38.10
C GLY A 296 -6.38 26.78 36.82
N ARG A 297 -5.76 26.42 35.68
CA ARG A 297 -6.04 27.08 34.41
C ARG A 297 -7.31 26.51 33.77
N THR A 298 -8.08 27.36 33.13
CA THR A 298 -9.18 26.95 32.26
C THR A 298 -8.64 26.86 30.82
N GLY A 299 -8.82 25.74 30.19
CA GLY A 299 -8.48 25.53 28.77
C GLY A 299 -9.68 25.12 27.94
N VAL A 300 -9.48 25.04 26.64
CA VAL A 300 -10.46 24.55 25.69
C VAL A 300 -9.90 23.30 25.01
N GLN A 301 -10.62 22.20 25.12
CA GLN A 301 -10.36 21.03 24.30
C GLN A 301 -11.02 21.24 22.93
N VAL A 302 -10.23 21.12 21.88
CA VAL A 302 -10.69 21.07 20.50
C VAL A 302 -10.65 19.62 20.05
N THR A 303 -11.79 19.13 19.58
CA THR A 303 -11.94 17.77 19.03
C THR A 303 -12.38 17.87 17.57
N VAL A 304 -11.70 17.16 16.70
CA VAL A 304 -11.94 17.14 15.25
C VAL A 304 -12.24 15.73 14.83
N LEU A 305 -13.36 15.51 14.13
CA LEU A 305 -13.73 14.23 13.52
C LEU A 305 -13.46 14.30 12.01
N CYS A 306 -12.75 13.31 11.48
CA CYS A 306 -12.39 13.33 10.05
C CYS A 306 -12.15 11.92 9.50
N ARG A 307 -11.97 11.84 8.18
CA ARG A 307 -11.40 10.65 7.52
C ARG A 307 -9.96 10.46 7.98
N PRO A 308 -9.48 9.23 8.22
CA PRO A 308 -8.09 8.96 8.63
C PRO A 308 -7.05 9.59 7.70
N SER A 309 -7.31 9.64 6.41
CA SER A 309 -6.43 10.25 5.39
C SER A 309 -6.22 11.76 5.56
N LEU A 310 -7.14 12.46 6.22
CA LEU A 310 -7.06 13.92 6.45
C LEU A 310 -6.28 14.30 7.71
N VAL A 311 -5.91 13.36 8.57
CA VAL A 311 -5.19 13.64 9.83
C VAL A 311 -3.95 14.52 9.62
N PRO A 312 -3.06 14.28 8.63
CA PRO A 312 -1.89 15.13 8.42
C PRO A 312 -2.27 16.59 8.11
N THR A 313 -3.23 16.80 7.22
CA THR A 313 -3.67 18.15 6.81
C THR A 313 -4.29 18.93 7.96
N LEU A 314 -5.20 18.30 8.71
CA LEU A 314 -5.90 18.95 9.83
C LEU A 314 -4.97 19.18 11.03
N ARG A 315 -4.03 18.27 11.27
CA ARG A 315 -2.93 18.46 12.24
C ARG A 315 -2.12 19.72 11.92
N ASP A 316 -1.74 19.90 10.67
CA ASP A 316 -0.90 21.03 10.25
C ASP A 316 -1.64 22.36 10.38
N ILE A 317 -2.97 22.39 10.17
CA ILE A 317 -3.82 23.55 10.44
C ILE A 317 -3.79 23.86 11.96
N LEU A 318 -4.02 22.85 12.82
CA LEU A 318 -4.01 23.06 14.28
C LEU A 318 -2.67 23.61 14.77
N PHE A 319 -1.54 23.10 14.31
CA PHE A 319 -0.22 23.60 14.68
C PHE A 319 0.09 25.00 14.14
N ARG A 320 -0.42 25.34 12.96
CA ARG A 320 -0.16 26.65 12.36
C ARG A 320 -1.00 27.75 12.97
N GLU A 321 -2.27 27.47 13.25
CA GLU A 321 -3.27 28.49 13.59
C GLU A 321 -3.54 28.58 15.10
N THR A 322 -2.92 27.73 15.92
CA THR A 322 -3.08 27.74 17.39
C THR A 322 -1.73 27.73 18.11
N THR A 323 -1.78 27.94 19.42
CA THR A 323 -0.61 27.85 20.29
C THR A 323 -0.26 26.42 20.72
N THR A 324 -1.03 25.42 20.27
CA THR A 324 -0.76 24.04 20.66
C THR A 324 0.58 23.55 20.13
N ILE A 325 1.35 22.88 20.98
CA ILE A 325 2.63 22.24 20.64
C ILE A 325 2.51 20.72 20.56
N GLY A 326 1.31 20.18 20.80
CA GLY A 326 1.06 18.75 20.79
C GLY A 326 -0.42 18.43 20.70
N LEU A 327 -0.72 17.38 19.99
CA LEU A 327 -2.05 16.81 19.87
C LEU A 327 -1.98 15.28 19.95
N ARG A 328 -3.10 14.65 20.18
CA ARG A 328 -3.28 13.20 20.11
C ARG A 328 -4.35 12.87 19.11
N TRP A 329 -4.23 11.73 18.48
CA TRP A 329 -5.28 11.22 17.60
C TRP A 329 -5.44 9.71 17.79
N ARG A 330 -6.63 9.21 17.46
CA ARG A 330 -6.97 7.79 17.50
C ARG A 330 -7.99 7.46 16.43
N LEU A 331 -8.06 6.18 16.08
CA LEU A 331 -9.15 5.65 15.24
C LEU A 331 -10.29 5.18 16.15
N GLU A 332 -11.52 5.48 15.74
CA GLU A 332 -12.74 5.04 16.39
C GLU A 332 -13.70 4.45 15.36
N ASN A 333 -14.56 3.56 15.81
CA ASN A 333 -15.65 3.04 15.00
C ASN A 333 -16.89 3.93 15.17
N LYS A 334 -17.41 4.44 14.06
CA LYS A 334 -18.64 5.21 14.00
C LYS A 334 -19.76 4.35 13.42
N PHE A 335 -20.86 4.26 14.12
CA PHE A 335 -22.07 3.62 13.63
C PHE A 335 -23.06 4.68 13.13
N SER A 336 -23.63 4.47 11.96
CA SER A 336 -24.61 5.40 11.37
C SER A 336 -25.74 4.62 10.74
N LEU A 337 -26.97 5.09 10.93
CA LEU A 337 -28.13 4.56 10.20
C LEU A 337 -28.05 4.99 8.73
N ALA A 338 -28.60 4.17 7.85
CA ALA A 338 -28.80 4.56 6.45
C ALA A 338 -29.64 5.83 6.36
N ARG A 339 -29.22 6.76 5.50
CA ARG A 339 -29.87 8.07 5.33
C ARG A 339 -30.36 8.23 3.90
N GLU A 340 -31.60 8.70 3.78
CA GLU A 340 -32.19 9.10 2.52
C GLU A 340 -32.80 10.49 2.67
N PHE A 341 -32.99 11.16 1.55
CA PHE A 341 -33.57 12.50 1.50
C PHE A 341 -34.79 12.49 0.61
N THR A 342 -35.82 13.23 1.01
CA THR A 342 -36.99 13.47 0.19
C THR A 342 -37.36 14.95 0.25
N SER A 343 -37.92 15.51 -0.82
CA SER A 343 -38.38 16.90 -0.84
C SER A 343 -39.88 16.93 -0.65
N ILE A 344 -40.34 17.88 0.15
CA ILE A 344 -41.75 18.21 0.34
C ILE A 344 -41.99 19.67 -0.01
N GLU A 345 -43.19 19.95 -0.49
CA GLU A 345 -43.62 21.33 -0.77
C GLU A 345 -44.40 21.89 0.41
N THR A 346 -43.89 22.97 0.98
CA THR A 346 -44.63 23.80 1.96
C THR A 346 -45.21 25.04 1.29
N GLN A 347 -46.11 25.71 1.97
CA GLN A 347 -46.64 27.02 1.45
C GLN A 347 -45.57 28.09 1.29
N TRP A 348 -44.34 27.90 1.84
CA TRP A 348 -43.21 28.83 1.74
C TRP A 348 -42.14 28.35 0.74
N GLY A 349 -42.31 27.15 0.19
CA GLY A 349 -41.38 26.53 -0.77
C GLY A 349 -40.90 25.15 -0.34
N PRO A 350 -39.99 24.57 -1.14
CA PRO A 350 -39.50 23.20 -0.92
C PRO A 350 -38.61 23.13 0.32
N VAL A 351 -38.75 22.03 1.08
CA VAL A 351 -37.93 21.65 2.23
C VAL A 351 -37.51 20.19 2.07
N CYS A 352 -36.24 19.92 2.19
CA CYS A 352 -35.67 18.61 2.21
C CYS A 352 -35.88 17.95 3.59
N ILE A 353 -36.36 16.71 3.62
CA ILE A 353 -36.51 15.91 4.83
C ILE A 353 -35.42 14.84 4.80
N LYS A 354 -34.58 14.80 5.83
CA LYS A 354 -33.61 13.76 6.09
C LYS A 354 -34.30 12.63 6.84
N ILE A 355 -34.20 11.41 6.32
CA ILE A 355 -34.82 10.21 6.88
C ILE A 355 -33.69 9.23 7.24
N ALA A 356 -33.65 8.76 8.47
CA ALA A 356 -32.79 7.68 8.90
C ALA A 356 -33.60 6.39 9.02
N ARG A 357 -33.06 5.26 8.53
CA ARG A 357 -33.76 3.97 8.57
C ARG A 357 -32.95 2.92 9.32
N TRP A 358 -33.68 2.07 10.01
CA TRP A 358 -33.16 0.81 10.55
C TRP A 358 -32.83 -0.17 9.41
N PRO A 359 -31.97 -1.18 9.65
CA PRO A 359 -31.65 -2.20 8.64
C PRO A 359 -32.88 -2.98 8.11
N ASN A 360 -33.95 -3.06 8.89
CA ASN A 360 -35.22 -3.66 8.49
C ASN A 360 -36.08 -2.75 7.59
N GLY A 361 -35.59 -1.54 7.25
CA GLY A 361 -36.29 -0.56 6.41
C GLY A 361 -37.24 0.39 7.16
N GLU A 362 -37.49 0.16 8.45
CA GLU A 362 -38.36 1.05 9.25
C GLU A 362 -37.69 2.43 9.45
N VAL A 363 -38.50 3.49 9.46
CA VAL A 363 -38.00 4.84 9.74
C VAL A 363 -37.63 4.94 11.22
N ALA A 364 -36.36 5.19 11.48
CA ALA A 364 -35.84 5.43 12.82
C ALA A 364 -36.00 6.88 13.23
N ASN A 365 -35.81 7.82 12.29
CA ASN A 365 -35.95 9.24 12.50
C ASN A 365 -36.20 9.97 11.17
N ALA A 366 -36.96 11.07 11.21
CA ALA A 366 -37.13 11.99 10.10
C ALA A 366 -37.11 13.44 10.63
N ALA A 367 -36.39 14.31 9.93
CA ALA A 367 -36.27 15.72 10.30
C ALA A 367 -36.09 16.59 9.06
N PRO A 368 -36.64 17.81 9.04
CA PRO A 368 -36.41 18.75 7.95
C PRO A 368 -34.96 19.28 8.03
N GLU A 369 -34.34 19.49 6.86
CA GLU A 369 -33.02 20.11 6.80
C GLU A 369 -33.08 21.56 7.32
N TYR A 370 -32.21 21.82 8.28
CA TYR A 370 -32.19 23.11 8.99
C TYR A 370 -31.97 24.29 8.07
N GLU A 371 -31.03 24.21 7.12
CA GLU A 371 -30.71 25.31 6.23
C GLU A 371 -31.87 25.68 5.27
N ASP A 372 -32.64 24.70 4.80
CA ASP A 372 -33.84 24.94 4.02
C ASP A 372 -34.88 25.72 4.86
N CYS A 373 -35.12 25.22 6.08
CA CYS A 373 -36.08 25.88 6.99
C CYS A 373 -35.61 27.29 7.37
N ARG A 374 -34.31 27.46 7.64
CA ARG A 374 -33.71 28.78 7.96
C ARG A 374 -33.85 29.75 6.79
N ARG A 375 -33.49 29.31 5.58
CA ARG A 375 -33.64 30.13 4.35
C ARG A 375 -35.06 30.61 4.18
N LEU A 376 -36.04 29.73 4.28
CA LEU A 376 -37.46 30.08 4.15
C LEU A 376 -37.95 30.96 5.30
N ALA A 377 -37.50 30.72 6.54
CA ALA A 377 -37.84 31.54 7.70
C ALA A 377 -37.43 33.01 7.51
N VAL A 378 -36.21 33.24 7.02
CA VAL A 378 -35.67 34.58 6.71
C VAL A 378 -36.43 35.19 5.54
N GLN A 379 -36.60 34.44 4.44
CA GLN A 379 -37.24 34.92 3.21
C GLN A 379 -38.71 35.36 3.44
N HIS A 380 -39.45 34.62 4.25
CA HIS A 380 -40.87 34.89 4.46
C HIS A 380 -41.19 35.57 5.80
N SER A 381 -40.17 35.90 6.61
CA SER A 381 -40.30 36.48 7.95
C SER A 381 -41.22 35.68 8.86
N VAL A 382 -41.10 34.32 8.79
CA VAL A 382 -41.90 33.36 9.57
C VAL A 382 -40.99 32.72 10.62
N PRO A 383 -41.49 32.46 11.83
CA PRO A 383 -40.70 31.74 12.84
C PRO A 383 -40.20 30.40 12.33
N LEU A 384 -38.88 30.12 12.46
CA LEU A 384 -38.24 28.88 12.04
C LEU A 384 -38.98 27.63 12.53
N LYS A 385 -39.41 27.64 13.81
CA LYS A 385 -40.16 26.52 14.42
C LYS A 385 -41.46 26.18 13.69
N GLN A 386 -42.10 27.19 13.12
CA GLN A 386 -43.37 27.03 12.39
C GLN A 386 -43.16 26.32 11.06
N ILE A 387 -42.07 26.67 10.34
CA ILE A 387 -41.68 26.00 9.09
C ILE A 387 -41.33 24.55 9.39
N MET A 388 -40.51 24.29 10.42
CA MET A 388 -40.12 22.93 10.80
C MET A 388 -41.35 22.07 11.18
N GLN A 389 -42.28 22.62 11.95
CA GLN A 389 -43.49 21.89 12.33
C GLN A 389 -44.38 21.58 11.13
N GLU A 390 -44.59 22.56 10.22
CA GLU A 390 -45.40 22.36 9.03
C GLU A 390 -44.75 21.33 8.08
N SER A 391 -43.42 21.41 7.91
CA SER A 391 -42.71 20.44 7.12
C SER A 391 -42.92 18.99 7.64
N MET A 392 -42.79 18.78 8.94
CA MET A 392 -43.03 17.47 9.54
C MET A 392 -44.48 17.04 9.43
N ARG A 393 -45.45 17.97 9.56
CA ARG A 393 -46.88 17.69 9.37
C ARG A 393 -47.18 17.18 7.96
N ILE A 394 -46.61 17.85 6.94
CA ILE A 394 -46.78 17.48 5.53
C ILE A 394 -46.13 16.11 5.29
N TYR A 395 -44.88 15.91 5.76
CA TYR A 395 -44.21 14.64 5.62
C TYR A 395 -45.02 13.48 6.22
N ALA A 396 -45.58 13.64 7.43
CA ALA A 396 -46.40 12.63 8.07
C ALA A 396 -47.70 12.34 7.31
N ALA A 397 -48.26 13.34 6.64
CA ALA A 397 -49.52 13.17 5.87
C ALA A 397 -49.30 12.52 4.50
N THR A 398 -48.12 12.69 3.88
CA THR A 398 -47.83 12.20 2.52
C THR A 398 -47.18 10.82 2.47
N GLY A 399 -46.59 10.34 3.59
CA GLY A 399 -46.14 8.96 3.83
C GLY A 399 -45.20 8.29 2.80
N ALA A 400 -45.01 8.85 1.63
CA ALA A 400 -44.11 8.36 0.59
C ALA A 400 -43.99 9.41 -0.52
N VAL A 401 -42.93 10.18 -0.51
CA VAL A 401 -42.50 10.96 -1.67
C VAL A 401 -41.18 10.36 -2.19
N LEU A 402 -41.08 10.24 -3.52
CA LEU A 402 -39.95 9.65 -4.21
C LEU A 402 -38.62 10.29 -3.76
N PRO A 403 -37.54 9.49 -3.62
CA PRO A 403 -36.23 10.03 -3.27
C PRO A 403 -35.75 11.02 -4.32
N VAL A 404 -35.28 12.18 -3.87
CA VAL A 404 -34.58 13.18 -4.70
C VAL A 404 -33.11 12.86 -4.64
N GLU A 405 -32.51 12.48 -5.75
CA GLU A 405 -31.05 12.45 -5.90
C GLU A 405 -30.52 13.89 -5.74
N LYS A 406 -29.83 14.19 -4.65
CA LYS A 406 -28.98 15.35 -4.56
C LYS A 406 -27.71 15.05 -5.36
N GLU A 407 -27.55 15.68 -6.52
CA GLU A 407 -26.24 15.78 -7.17
C GLU A 407 -25.22 16.31 -6.17
N GLY A 408 -24.20 15.49 -5.91
CA GLY A 408 -22.91 15.74 -5.30
C GLY A 408 -22.74 17.02 -4.48
N SER A 409 -23.02 16.94 -3.19
CA SER A 409 -22.28 17.69 -2.18
C SER A 409 -21.81 16.71 -1.11
N ASP A 410 -20.62 16.12 -1.37
CA ASP A 410 -19.85 15.42 -0.37
C ASP A 410 -19.58 16.35 0.81
N GLY A 411 -20.16 16.03 1.97
CA GLY A 411 -19.89 16.67 3.24
C GLY A 411 -19.49 15.64 4.29
#